data_bcba7c9736d9d3dfb6fb4d451d199e23
#
_entry.id   bcba7c9736d9d3dfb6fb4d451d199e23
#
_cell.length_a   1.000
_cell.length_b   1.000
_cell.length_c   1.000
_cell.angle_alpha   90.00
_cell.angle_beta   90.00
_cell.angle_gamma   90.00
#
_symmetry.space_group_name_H-M   'P 1'
#
loop_
_entity.id
_entity.type
_entity.pdbx_description
1 polymer ?
#
loop_
_entity_poly.entity_id
_entity_poly.type
_entity_poly.pdbx_seq_one_letter_code
_entity_poly.pdbx_strand_id
1 'polypeptide(L)'
;MRRKEKIKALLWVAGFAGIICLIYFMLQKGEQTFGVAKDTEDQVQVETSDELEKLLWKSIKFGKKKYQYSSDYETYLFLGTDGSGHESANREEYVGNMADFLMLAVINRKEQTYALLQLNRDTMTEIDLIGKDGEGMATANMQLCTAHWYGGTEKESSENTVNAVSKLLGGLTIDGYYTLNMENISRLNHAAGGVTVTIKNDLTSLDPSMKQGETITLTDEQAYRFVRGRMGVEDGENTSRMERQKQYLEAFLAKIKENMQEDPQTALDVYDEMADVSVTNISGGTITDILTEMHTAENRGIFQIEGESRTGKHLDDGLEHAEFYLTEKGIVTTVKMLYNIKE
;
A
#
# COMPACT_ATOMS: atom_id res chain seq x y z
N MET A 1 -27.62 24.75 31.04
CA MET A 1 -26.61 24.12 30.17
C MET A 1 -25.57 25.14 29.62
N ARG A 2 -25.89 26.41 29.36
CA ARG A 2 -24.96 27.36 28.72
C ARG A 2 -23.73 27.86 29.54
N ARG A 3 -23.71 27.70 30.86
CA ARG A 3 -22.60 28.23 31.70
C ARG A 3 -21.40 27.27 31.80
N LYS A 4 -21.61 25.97 31.75
CA LYS A 4 -20.54 24.95 31.80
C LYS A 4 -19.75 24.85 30.49
N GLU A 5 -20.39 25.07 29.34
CA GLU A 5 -19.73 25.06 28.03
C GLU A 5 -18.83 26.28 27.82
N LYS A 6 -19.25 27.46 28.31
CA LYS A 6 -18.43 28.66 28.27
C LYS A 6 -17.16 28.54 29.12
N ILE A 7 -17.23 27.84 30.26
CA ILE A 7 -16.07 27.58 31.11
C ILE A 7 -15.10 26.60 30.46
N LYS A 8 -15.60 25.57 29.78
CA LYS A 8 -14.74 24.61 29.00
C LYS A 8 -14.03 25.32 27.85
N ALA A 9 -14.75 26.16 27.08
CA ALA A 9 -14.15 26.94 25.99
C ALA A 9 -13.08 27.95 26.51
N LEU A 10 -13.30 28.56 27.68
CA LEU A 10 -12.32 29.45 28.29
C LEU A 10 -11.04 28.74 28.77
N LEU A 11 -11.19 27.51 29.27
CA LEU A 11 -10.06 26.68 29.69
C LEU A 11 -9.23 26.17 28.49
N TRP A 12 -9.85 25.90 27.31
CA TRP A 12 -9.18 25.57 26.10
C TRP A 12 -8.37 26.75 25.52
N VAL A 13 -8.94 27.94 25.52
CA VAL A 13 -8.25 29.16 25.06
C VAL A 13 -7.09 29.55 25.99
N ALA A 14 -7.24 29.35 27.31
CA ALA A 14 -6.16 29.59 28.27
C ALA A 14 -5.02 28.56 28.14
N GLY A 15 -5.34 27.26 27.81
CA GLY A 15 -4.36 26.23 27.53
C GLY A 15 -3.54 26.54 26.27
N PHE A 16 -4.19 27.00 25.21
CA PHE A 16 -3.53 27.34 23.94
C PHE A 16 -2.63 28.58 24.07
N ALA A 17 -3.08 29.61 24.83
CA ALA A 17 -2.28 30.79 25.12
C ALA A 17 -1.04 30.42 25.97
N GLY A 18 -1.17 29.50 26.92
CA GLY A 18 -0.05 28.98 27.72
C GLY A 18 1.03 28.26 26.88
N ILE A 19 0.63 27.47 25.89
CA ILE A 19 1.56 26.80 24.99
C ILE A 19 2.28 27.80 24.09
N ILE A 20 1.59 28.79 23.53
CA ILE A 20 2.19 29.83 22.72
C ILE A 20 3.18 30.69 23.55
N CYS A 21 2.85 31.03 24.80
CA CYS A 21 3.77 31.71 25.70
C CYS A 21 5.00 30.88 26.05
N LEU A 22 4.84 29.53 26.17
CA LEU A 22 5.96 28.63 26.46
C LEU A 22 6.90 28.50 25.26
N ILE A 23 6.36 28.41 24.04
CA ILE A 23 7.14 28.41 22.79
C ILE A 23 7.85 29.75 22.61
N TYR A 24 7.17 30.88 22.84
CA TYR A 24 7.77 32.20 22.77
C TYR A 24 8.88 32.40 23.81
N PHE A 25 8.70 31.88 25.03
CA PHE A 25 9.70 31.93 26.08
C PHE A 25 10.92 31.03 25.83
N MET A 26 10.70 29.84 25.16
CA MET A 26 11.79 29.00 24.70
C MET A 26 12.59 29.62 23.56
N LEU A 27 11.94 30.32 22.65
CA LEU A 27 12.60 31.06 21.57
C LEU A 27 13.42 32.23 22.09
N GLN A 28 12.91 33.00 23.09
CA GLN A 28 13.66 34.10 23.70
C GLN A 28 14.86 33.62 24.57
N LYS A 29 14.76 32.43 25.20
CA LYS A 29 15.92 31.87 25.94
C LYS A 29 16.99 31.29 25.00
N GLY A 30 16.62 30.91 23.77
CA GLY A 30 17.58 30.44 22.75
C GLY A 30 18.52 31.53 22.26
N GLU A 31 18.11 32.81 22.29
CA GLU A 31 18.97 33.93 21.84
C GLU A 31 20.01 34.37 22.86
N GLN A 32 19.91 33.96 24.13
CA GLN A 32 20.85 34.42 25.19
C GLN A 32 21.99 33.43 25.52
N THR A 33 22.08 32.26 24.85
CA THR A 33 23.08 31.23 25.19
C THR A 33 24.06 30.87 24.05
N PHE A 34 24.11 31.61 22.97
CA PHE A 34 25.15 31.44 21.95
C PHE A 34 26.15 32.56 21.96
N GLY A 35 27.13 32.44 22.87
CA GLY A 35 28.42 33.11 22.75
C GLY A 35 29.23 32.42 21.67
N VAL A 36 29.42 33.09 20.53
CA VAL A 36 30.11 32.58 19.35
C VAL A 36 31.60 32.35 19.66
N ALA A 37 32.02 31.08 19.67
CA ALA A 37 33.43 30.72 19.48
C ALA A 37 33.65 30.56 17.96
N LYS A 38 34.53 31.42 17.41
CA LYS A 38 34.76 31.63 15.98
C LYS A 38 35.50 30.49 15.24
N ASP A 39 35.80 29.36 15.89
CA ASP A 39 36.66 28.28 15.34
C ASP A 39 35.98 26.92 15.11
N THR A 40 34.62 26.85 15.15
CA THR A 40 33.87 25.59 14.97
C THR A 40 32.87 25.62 13.81
N GLU A 41 32.82 26.69 13.02
CA GLU A 41 31.82 26.82 11.93
C GLU A 41 31.99 25.83 10.76
N ASP A 42 33.24 25.42 10.44
CA ASP A 42 33.47 24.55 9.27
C ASP A 42 33.14 23.06 9.52
N GLN A 43 33.26 22.56 10.76
CA GLN A 43 32.94 21.16 11.06
C GLN A 43 31.45 20.92 11.31
N VAL A 44 30.74 21.89 11.89
CA VAL A 44 29.29 21.80 12.14
C VAL A 44 28.47 21.91 10.86
N GLN A 45 28.95 22.64 9.85
CA GLN A 45 28.28 22.74 8.55
C GLN A 45 28.37 21.45 7.71
N VAL A 46 29.44 20.66 7.84
CA VAL A 46 29.63 19.41 7.09
C VAL A 46 28.73 18.32 7.65
N GLU A 47 28.61 18.16 8.99
CA GLU A 47 27.72 17.16 9.59
C GLU A 47 26.24 17.48 9.36
N THR A 48 25.84 18.76 9.40
CA THR A 48 24.46 19.16 9.12
C THR A 48 24.06 19.01 7.66
N SER A 49 25.01 19.14 6.70
CA SER A 49 24.73 18.95 5.28
C SER A 49 24.47 17.48 4.94
N ASP A 50 25.26 16.56 5.49
CA ASP A 50 25.11 15.11 5.28
C ASP A 50 23.84 14.55 5.95
N GLU A 51 23.47 15.07 7.11
CA GLU A 51 22.21 14.72 7.77
C GLU A 51 20.99 15.27 7.00
N LEU A 52 21.04 16.52 6.52
CA LEU A 52 20.01 17.10 5.67
C LEU A 52 19.88 16.34 4.34
N GLU A 53 20.99 15.94 3.73
CA GLU A 53 20.99 15.15 2.50
C GLU A 53 20.36 13.78 2.69
N LYS A 54 20.62 13.10 3.83
CA LYS A 54 19.96 11.84 4.20
C LYS A 54 18.46 12.00 4.46
N LEU A 55 18.01 13.15 4.95
CA LEU A 55 16.59 13.45 5.16
C LEU A 55 15.86 13.74 3.84
N LEU A 56 16.56 14.25 2.83
CA LEU A 56 15.99 14.63 1.53
C LEU A 56 15.96 13.50 0.51
N TRP A 57 16.76 12.45 0.72
CA TRP A 57 16.95 11.38 -0.26
C TRP A 57 16.84 9.99 0.36
N LYS A 58 15.97 9.16 -0.21
CA LYS A 58 15.90 7.71 0.01
C LYS A 58 16.76 7.00 -1.03
N SER A 59 17.24 5.78 -0.77
CA SER A 59 18.09 5.06 -1.71
C SER A 59 17.65 3.62 -1.94
N ILE A 60 17.83 3.15 -3.17
CA ILE A 60 17.60 1.76 -3.59
C ILE A 60 18.87 1.23 -4.27
N LYS A 61 19.02 -0.10 -4.30
CA LYS A 61 20.20 -0.76 -4.86
C LYS A 61 19.81 -1.94 -5.73
N PHE A 62 20.33 -1.97 -6.96
CA PHE A 62 20.22 -3.12 -7.84
C PHE A 62 21.62 -3.58 -8.25
N GLY A 63 21.95 -4.81 -7.90
CA GLY A 63 23.31 -5.32 -8.10
C GLY A 63 24.35 -4.43 -7.39
N LYS A 64 25.28 -3.87 -8.16
CA LYS A 64 26.32 -2.95 -7.67
C LYS A 64 25.95 -1.46 -7.78
N LYS A 65 24.82 -1.14 -8.42
CA LYS A 65 24.40 0.25 -8.66
C LYS A 65 23.47 0.72 -7.54
N LYS A 66 23.74 1.91 -7.04
CA LYS A 66 22.90 2.62 -6.08
C LYS A 66 22.19 3.76 -6.78
N TYR A 67 20.90 3.93 -6.52
CA TYR A 67 20.06 5.01 -7.02
C TYR A 67 19.48 5.77 -5.85
N GLN A 68 19.17 7.04 -6.06
CA GLN A 68 18.53 7.89 -5.06
C GLN A 68 17.23 8.47 -5.61
N TYR A 69 16.24 8.64 -4.75
CA TYR A 69 14.99 9.30 -5.05
C TYR A 69 14.58 10.23 -3.89
N SER A 70 13.77 11.25 -4.19
CA SER A 70 13.36 12.25 -3.20
C SER A 70 12.60 11.62 -2.04
N SER A 71 12.82 12.11 -0.82
CA SER A 71 12.00 11.78 0.34
C SER A 71 10.57 12.32 0.26
N ASP A 72 10.27 13.21 -0.72
CA ASP A 72 8.91 13.68 -1.01
C ASP A 72 7.98 12.55 -1.52
N TYR A 73 8.55 11.39 -1.90
CA TYR A 73 7.78 10.21 -2.24
C TYR A 73 7.40 9.40 -1.01
N GLU A 74 6.11 9.11 -0.90
CA GLU A 74 5.55 8.14 0.04
C GLU A 74 5.05 6.92 -0.73
N THR A 75 5.24 5.74 -0.16
CA THR A 75 4.90 4.47 -0.79
C THR A 75 4.09 3.61 0.16
N TYR A 76 2.91 3.18 -0.28
CA TYR A 76 2.01 2.36 0.51
C TYR A 76 1.67 1.07 -0.22
N LEU A 77 1.71 -0.06 0.48
CA LEU A 77 1.38 -1.37 -0.07
C LEU A 77 -0.03 -1.80 0.33
N PHE A 78 -0.87 -2.03 -0.66
CA PHE A 78 -2.22 -2.57 -0.48
C PHE A 78 -2.21 -4.06 -0.86
N LEU A 79 -2.67 -4.90 0.05
CA LEU A 79 -2.71 -6.34 -0.09
C LEU A 79 -4.16 -6.84 -0.06
N GLY A 80 -4.49 -7.72 -0.98
CA GLY A 80 -5.72 -8.53 -0.94
C GLY A 80 -5.36 -9.99 -0.71
N THR A 81 -5.75 -10.54 0.44
CA THR A 81 -5.46 -11.94 0.77
C THR A 81 -6.62 -12.85 0.40
N ASP A 82 -6.32 -14.10 0.01
CA ASP A 82 -7.36 -15.11 -0.18
C ASP A 82 -7.87 -15.60 1.19
N GLY A 83 -9.02 -16.21 1.26
CA GLY A 83 -9.55 -16.77 2.50
C GLY A 83 -9.09 -18.21 2.76
N SER A 84 -7.94 -18.64 2.20
CA SER A 84 -7.50 -20.04 2.28
C SER A 84 -6.83 -20.41 3.60
N GLY A 85 -6.32 -19.39 4.33
CA GLY A 85 -5.71 -19.57 5.64
C GLY A 85 -6.72 -19.58 6.79
N HIS A 86 -6.21 -19.56 7.99
CA HIS A 86 -7.01 -19.52 9.20
C HIS A 86 -6.63 -18.29 10.04
N GLU A 87 -7.50 -17.29 10.04
CA GLU A 87 -7.33 -16.09 10.84
C GLU A 87 -7.57 -16.42 12.30
N SER A 88 -6.57 -16.25 13.14
CA SER A 88 -6.67 -16.44 14.59
C SER A 88 -5.74 -15.47 15.32
N ALA A 89 -6.20 -14.96 16.45
CA ALA A 89 -5.35 -14.22 17.38
C ALA A 89 -4.38 -15.15 18.13
N ASN A 90 -4.63 -16.47 18.08
CA ASN A 90 -3.75 -17.49 18.66
C ASN A 90 -2.74 -17.93 17.60
N ARG A 91 -1.44 -17.68 17.84
CA ARG A 91 -0.34 -18.06 16.96
C ARG A 91 -0.32 -19.55 16.57
N GLU A 92 -0.67 -20.44 17.49
CA GLU A 92 -0.69 -21.89 17.23
C GLU A 92 -1.75 -22.30 16.21
N GLU A 93 -2.83 -21.54 16.13
CA GLU A 93 -3.97 -21.79 15.23
C GLU A 93 -3.85 -20.98 13.92
N TYR A 94 -3.02 -19.94 13.89
CA TYR A 94 -2.87 -19.09 12.72
C TYR A 94 -2.27 -19.86 11.54
N VAL A 95 -2.90 -19.73 10.37
CA VAL A 95 -2.40 -20.23 9.08
C VAL A 95 -2.48 -19.06 8.10
N GLY A 96 -1.33 -18.63 7.60
CA GLY A 96 -1.27 -17.49 6.69
C GLY A 96 -2.03 -17.71 5.38
N ASN A 97 -2.53 -16.65 4.84
CA ASN A 97 -3.21 -16.56 3.55
C ASN A 97 -2.22 -16.25 2.42
N MET A 98 -2.58 -16.50 1.15
CA MET A 98 -1.84 -15.93 0.02
C MET A 98 -2.26 -14.49 -0.26
N ALA A 99 -1.29 -13.62 -0.57
CA ALA A 99 -1.58 -12.29 -1.09
C ALA A 99 -1.89 -12.36 -2.60
N ASP A 100 -3.16 -12.41 -2.96
CA ASP A 100 -3.64 -12.54 -4.34
C ASP A 100 -3.69 -11.21 -5.11
N PHE A 101 -3.66 -10.10 -4.40
CA PHE A 101 -3.59 -8.76 -4.92
C PHE A 101 -2.47 -8.00 -4.22
N LEU A 102 -1.57 -7.39 -4.99
CA LEU A 102 -0.47 -6.56 -4.48
C LEU A 102 -0.38 -5.28 -5.30
N MET A 103 -0.61 -4.15 -4.67
CA MET A 103 -0.60 -2.84 -5.31
C MET A 103 0.19 -1.85 -4.47
N LEU A 104 1.23 -1.25 -5.05
CA LEU A 104 1.89 -0.09 -4.45
C LEU A 104 1.24 1.21 -4.95
N ALA A 105 0.88 2.09 -4.03
CA ALA A 105 0.58 3.48 -4.33
C ALA A 105 1.83 4.32 -4.06
N VAL A 106 2.30 5.03 -5.06
CA VAL A 106 3.48 5.90 -5.01
C VAL A 106 2.99 7.34 -5.17
N ILE A 107 3.11 8.13 -4.12
CA ILE A 107 2.57 9.49 -4.04
C ILE A 107 3.73 10.47 -3.92
N ASN A 108 3.78 11.47 -4.79
CA ASN A 108 4.69 12.61 -4.67
C ASN A 108 3.89 13.86 -4.26
N ARG A 109 3.95 14.19 -2.96
CA ARG A 109 3.19 15.32 -2.41
C ARG A 109 3.65 16.66 -2.96
N LYS A 110 4.94 16.80 -3.28
CA LYS A 110 5.50 18.03 -3.79
C LYS A 110 5.10 18.31 -5.24
N GLU A 111 5.12 17.27 -6.08
CA GLU A 111 4.72 17.37 -7.48
C GLU A 111 3.22 17.19 -7.68
N GLN A 112 2.48 16.86 -6.61
CA GLN A 112 1.05 16.54 -6.66
C GLN A 112 0.72 15.50 -7.73
N THR A 113 1.48 14.40 -7.73
CA THR A 113 1.28 13.27 -8.63
C THR A 113 1.18 11.97 -7.85
N TYR A 114 0.47 11.00 -8.41
CA TYR A 114 0.52 9.63 -7.92
C TYR A 114 0.58 8.62 -9.06
N ALA A 115 1.14 7.47 -8.78
CA ALA A 115 1.18 6.31 -9.65
C ALA A 115 0.87 5.05 -8.86
N LEU A 116 0.32 4.04 -9.52
CA LEU A 116 0.08 2.73 -8.94
C LEU A 116 0.99 1.71 -9.62
N LEU A 117 1.54 0.75 -8.86
CA LEU A 117 2.29 -0.38 -9.39
C LEU A 117 1.62 -1.67 -8.97
N GLN A 118 1.02 -2.38 -9.92
CA GLN A 118 0.48 -3.71 -9.70
C GLN A 118 1.58 -4.75 -9.84
N LEU A 119 1.81 -5.53 -8.78
CA LEU A 119 2.77 -6.62 -8.79
C LEU A 119 2.04 -7.94 -9.10
N ASN A 120 2.66 -8.76 -9.95
CA ASN A 120 2.15 -10.10 -10.22
C ASN A 120 2.41 -10.99 -9.01
N ARG A 121 1.36 -11.62 -8.48
CA ARG A 121 1.44 -12.49 -7.31
C ARG A 121 2.38 -13.68 -7.50
N ASP A 122 2.53 -14.16 -8.73
CA ASP A 122 3.35 -15.32 -9.09
C ASP A 122 4.82 -14.93 -9.32
N THR A 123 5.21 -13.65 -9.04
CA THR A 123 6.59 -13.18 -9.18
C THR A 123 7.53 -13.96 -8.27
N MET A 124 8.54 -14.59 -8.88
CA MET A 124 9.58 -15.32 -8.17
C MET A 124 10.55 -14.35 -7.51
N THR A 125 10.68 -14.44 -6.19
CA THR A 125 11.54 -13.58 -5.38
C THR A 125 11.99 -14.28 -4.11
N GLU A 126 12.99 -13.74 -3.42
CA GLU A 126 13.42 -14.21 -2.11
C GLU A 126 12.38 -13.87 -1.04
N ILE A 127 11.91 -14.88 -0.34
CA ILE A 127 10.94 -14.79 0.76
C ILE A 127 11.60 -15.23 2.05
N ASP A 128 11.39 -14.46 3.13
CA ASP A 128 11.79 -14.88 4.47
C ASP A 128 10.79 -15.91 5.00
N LEU A 129 11.29 -17.07 5.38
CA LEU A 129 10.51 -18.11 6.03
C LEU A 129 10.48 -17.83 7.53
N ILE A 130 9.39 -17.26 8.00
CA ILE A 130 9.17 -16.87 9.39
C ILE A 130 8.29 -17.92 10.06
N GLY A 131 8.75 -18.45 11.20
CA GLY A 131 7.99 -19.41 11.98
C GLY A 131 6.82 -18.77 12.74
N LYS A 132 5.97 -19.61 13.33
CA LYS A 132 4.84 -19.16 14.17
C LYS A 132 5.27 -18.38 15.42
N ASP A 133 6.50 -18.55 15.86
CA ASP A 133 7.12 -17.77 16.94
C ASP A 133 7.55 -16.35 16.52
N GLY A 134 7.50 -16.05 15.24
CA GLY A 134 7.96 -14.79 14.65
C GLY A 134 9.46 -14.78 14.34
N GLU A 135 10.16 -15.88 14.56
CA GLU A 135 11.60 -15.98 14.29
C GLU A 135 11.86 -16.39 12.84
N GLY A 136 12.84 -15.75 12.21
CA GLY A 136 13.30 -16.09 10.88
C GLY A 136 14.06 -17.42 10.88
N MET A 137 13.62 -18.37 10.04
CA MET A 137 14.24 -19.69 9.94
C MET A 137 15.20 -19.80 8.75
N ALA A 138 14.84 -19.25 7.61
CA ALA A 138 15.58 -19.34 6.35
C ALA A 138 15.04 -18.34 5.32
N THR A 139 15.62 -18.33 4.14
CA THR A 139 15.04 -17.69 2.95
C THR A 139 14.82 -18.72 1.85
N ALA A 140 13.82 -18.51 1.00
CA ALA A 140 13.57 -19.34 -0.17
C ALA A 140 13.15 -18.46 -1.37
N ASN A 141 13.45 -18.93 -2.58
CA ASN A 141 12.96 -18.29 -3.79
C ASN A 141 11.61 -18.88 -4.15
N MET A 142 10.53 -18.11 -3.96
CA MET A 142 9.15 -18.56 -4.11
C MET A 142 8.30 -17.47 -4.76
N GLN A 143 7.02 -17.78 -5.08
CA GLN A 143 6.09 -16.76 -5.55
C GLN A 143 5.84 -15.69 -4.47
N LEU A 144 5.78 -14.43 -4.87
CA LEU A 144 5.59 -13.29 -3.99
C LEU A 144 4.34 -13.41 -3.10
N CYS A 145 3.26 -14.00 -3.60
CA CYS A 145 2.03 -14.23 -2.82
C CYS A 145 2.26 -15.08 -1.57
N THR A 146 3.26 -15.97 -1.60
CA THR A 146 3.55 -16.88 -0.48
C THR A 146 4.28 -16.19 0.67
N ALA A 147 4.79 -14.95 0.50
CA ALA A 147 5.36 -14.19 1.59
C ALA A 147 4.38 -14.03 2.76
N HIS A 148 3.08 -13.92 2.44
CA HIS A 148 2.02 -13.78 3.42
C HIS A 148 1.66 -15.10 4.15
N TRP A 149 2.17 -16.24 3.71
CA TRP A 149 2.03 -17.49 4.47
C TRP A 149 2.87 -17.53 5.73
N TYR A 150 3.95 -16.76 5.77
CA TYR A 150 4.97 -16.83 6.81
C TYR A 150 4.81 -15.70 7.81
N GLY A 151 4.64 -16.09 9.07
CA GLY A 151 4.39 -15.24 10.24
C GLY A 151 3.51 -15.98 11.24
N GLY A 152 3.44 -15.50 12.47
CA GLY A 152 2.59 -16.08 13.53
C GLY A 152 1.27 -15.32 13.71
N THR A 153 1.08 -14.24 12.94
CA THR A 153 -0.11 -13.38 12.97
C THR A 153 -0.29 -12.73 11.60
N GLU A 154 -1.50 -12.25 11.31
CA GLU A 154 -1.82 -11.49 10.09
C GLU A 154 -0.95 -10.25 9.93
N LYS A 155 -0.63 -9.57 11.03
CA LYS A 155 0.30 -8.44 11.04
C LYS A 155 1.70 -8.86 10.58
N GLU A 156 2.27 -9.91 11.16
CA GLU A 156 3.62 -10.38 10.82
C GLU A 156 3.68 -10.90 9.38
N SER A 157 2.64 -11.57 8.90
CA SER A 157 2.51 -12.02 7.52
C SER A 157 2.46 -10.83 6.53
N SER A 158 1.74 -9.77 6.90
CA SER A 158 1.70 -8.52 6.12
C SER A 158 3.07 -7.84 6.11
N GLU A 159 3.74 -7.73 7.25
CA GLU A 159 5.09 -7.16 7.38
C GLU A 159 6.13 -7.98 6.60
N ASN A 160 6.02 -9.31 6.59
CA ASN A 160 6.85 -10.17 5.75
C ASN A 160 6.64 -9.91 4.25
N THR A 161 5.40 -9.71 3.84
CA THR A 161 5.08 -9.35 2.45
C THR A 161 5.65 -7.98 2.08
N VAL A 162 5.55 -6.98 2.97
CA VAL A 162 6.20 -5.66 2.82
C VAL A 162 7.71 -5.83 2.62
N ASN A 163 8.36 -6.67 3.43
CA ASN A 163 9.78 -6.93 3.33
C ASN A 163 10.16 -7.58 2.00
N ALA A 164 9.39 -8.59 1.55
CA ALA A 164 9.61 -9.24 0.26
C ALA A 164 9.47 -8.26 -0.92
N VAL A 165 8.46 -7.39 -0.92
CA VAL A 165 8.26 -6.34 -1.94
C VAL A 165 9.39 -5.32 -1.88
N SER A 166 9.80 -4.88 -0.71
CA SER A 166 10.94 -3.96 -0.52
C SER A 166 12.22 -4.55 -1.13
N LYS A 167 12.56 -5.78 -0.78
CA LYS A 167 13.73 -6.51 -1.33
C LYS A 167 13.67 -6.62 -2.86
N LEU A 168 12.52 -7.05 -3.41
CA LEU A 168 12.29 -7.17 -4.84
C LEU A 168 12.57 -5.85 -5.58
N LEU A 169 12.23 -4.72 -4.96
CA LEU A 169 12.39 -3.37 -5.51
C LEU A 169 13.67 -2.68 -5.02
N GLY A 170 14.70 -3.45 -4.66
CA GLY A 170 16.04 -2.93 -4.36
C GLY A 170 16.20 -2.27 -3.00
N GLY A 171 15.38 -2.64 -2.02
CA GLY A 171 15.35 -2.04 -0.68
C GLY A 171 14.51 -0.76 -0.65
N LEU A 172 13.47 -0.69 -1.50
CA LEU A 172 12.53 0.43 -1.54
C LEU A 172 11.86 0.61 -0.17
N THR A 173 11.82 1.84 0.33
CA THR A 173 11.08 2.16 1.54
C THR A 173 9.59 2.08 1.27
N ILE A 174 8.87 1.29 2.06
CA ILE A 174 7.41 1.21 2.08
C ILE A 174 6.97 1.84 3.40
N ASP A 175 6.25 2.95 3.32
CA ASP A 175 5.91 3.80 4.47
C ASP A 175 4.71 3.27 5.26
N GLY A 176 3.91 2.40 4.64
CA GLY A 176 2.81 1.71 5.31
C GLY A 176 2.17 0.63 4.44
N TYR A 177 1.31 -0.17 5.07
CA TYR A 177 0.56 -1.22 4.38
C TYR A 177 -0.88 -1.28 4.86
N TYR A 178 -1.75 -1.80 3.98
CA TYR A 178 -3.15 -2.10 4.25
C TYR A 178 -3.49 -3.46 3.67
N THR A 179 -3.84 -4.41 4.53
CA THR A 179 -4.21 -5.78 4.16
C THR A 179 -5.69 -6.00 4.38
N LEU A 180 -6.36 -6.50 3.35
CA LEU A 180 -7.77 -6.84 3.38
C LEU A 180 -7.98 -8.26 2.86
N ASN A 181 -8.69 -9.10 3.61
CA ASN A 181 -9.15 -10.36 3.08
C ASN A 181 -10.18 -10.11 1.98
N MET A 182 -9.94 -10.65 0.79
CA MET A 182 -10.76 -10.43 -0.41
C MET A 182 -12.22 -10.88 -0.25
N GLU A 183 -12.53 -11.72 0.75
CA GLU A 183 -13.92 -12.04 1.10
C GLU A 183 -14.72 -10.79 1.54
N ASN A 184 -14.01 -9.75 2.00
CA ASN A 184 -14.62 -8.47 2.39
C ASN A 184 -14.75 -7.46 1.22
N ILE A 185 -14.47 -7.85 -0.03
CA ILE A 185 -14.73 -6.98 -1.20
C ILE A 185 -16.21 -6.62 -1.32
N SER A 186 -17.11 -7.53 -0.96
CA SER A 186 -18.55 -7.23 -0.89
C SER A 186 -18.85 -6.06 0.02
N ARG A 187 -18.26 -6.05 1.22
CA ARG A 187 -18.40 -4.98 2.20
C ARG A 187 -17.77 -3.67 1.72
N LEU A 188 -16.58 -3.74 1.11
CA LEU A 188 -15.92 -2.58 0.52
C LEU A 188 -16.76 -1.95 -0.61
N ASN A 189 -17.37 -2.78 -1.48
CA ASN A 189 -18.27 -2.33 -2.53
C ASN A 189 -19.51 -1.64 -1.96
N HIS A 190 -20.09 -2.21 -0.90
CA HIS A 190 -21.22 -1.63 -0.18
C HIS A 190 -20.89 -0.26 0.40
N ALA A 191 -19.76 -0.14 1.11
CA ALA A 191 -19.29 1.10 1.71
C ALA A 191 -19.06 2.22 0.69
N ALA A 192 -18.65 1.87 -0.54
CA ALA A 192 -18.51 2.83 -1.65
C ALA A 192 -19.86 3.22 -2.30
N GLY A 193 -20.96 2.53 -1.97
CA GLY A 193 -22.27 2.73 -2.63
C GLY A 193 -22.40 2.03 -3.99
N GLY A 194 -21.58 0.99 -4.24
CA GLY A 194 -21.57 0.24 -5.49
C GLY A 194 -20.59 0.79 -6.54
N VAL A 195 -19.84 -0.09 -7.17
CA VAL A 195 -18.83 0.24 -8.17
C VAL A 195 -19.37 -0.11 -9.57
N THR A 196 -19.32 0.84 -10.50
CA THR A 196 -19.79 0.66 -11.89
C THR A 196 -18.61 0.31 -12.80
N VAL A 197 -18.73 -0.80 -13.53
CA VAL A 197 -17.72 -1.28 -14.47
C VAL A 197 -18.33 -1.58 -15.84
N THR A 198 -17.54 -1.42 -16.91
CA THR A 198 -17.89 -1.94 -18.24
C THR A 198 -17.24 -3.29 -18.44
N ILE A 199 -18.02 -4.33 -18.66
CA ILE A 199 -17.55 -5.70 -18.82
C ILE A 199 -16.75 -5.83 -20.11
N LYS A 200 -15.44 -6.06 -20.02
CA LYS A 200 -14.54 -6.14 -21.18
C LYS A 200 -14.61 -7.47 -21.92
N ASN A 201 -14.77 -8.56 -21.16
CA ASN A 201 -14.85 -9.93 -21.70
C ASN A 201 -16.17 -10.58 -21.24
N ASP A 202 -16.56 -11.71 -21.87
CA ASP A 202 -17.73 -12.45 -21.40
C ASP A 202 -17.45 -13.10 -20.03
N LEU A 203 -18.12 -12.62 -19.00
CA LEU A 203 -18.03 -13.10 -17.62
C LEU A 203 -19.35 -13.75 -17.16
N THR A 204 -20.19 -14.20 -18.09
CA THR A 204 -21.48 -14.83 -17.77
C THR A 204 -21.35 -16.12 -16.94
N SER A 205 -20.16 -16.73 -16.92
CA SER A 205 -19.84 -17.84 -16.01
C SER A 205 -19.75 -17.42 -14.55
N LEU A 206 -19.44 -16.13 -14.26
CA LEU A 206 -19.47 -15.55 -12.91
C LEU A 206 -20.86 -15.10 -12.51
N ASP A 207 -21.54 -14.40 -13.42
CA ASP A 207 -22.90 -13.91 -13.24
C ASP A 207 -23.55 -13.67 -14.61
N PRO A 208 -24.81 -14.12 -14.84
CA PRO A 208 -25.50 -14.00 -16.13
C PRO A 208 -25.66 -12.57 -16.66
N SER A 209 -25.57 -11.56 -15.80
CA SER A 209 -25.64 -10.14 -16.18
C SER A 209 -24.30 -9.58 -16.66
N MET A 210 -23.18 -10.26 -16.40
CA MET A 210 -21.83 -9.81 -16.78
C MET A 210 -21.49 -10.16 -18.24
N LYS A 211 -22.30 -9.65 -19.16
CA LYS A 211 -22.10 -9.83 -20.62
C LYS A 211 -21.09 -8.82 -21.14
N GLN A 212 -20.25 -9.24 -22.07
CA GLN A 212 -19.30 -8.36 -22.73
C GLN A 212 -19.98 -7.12 -23.33
N GLY A 213 -19.42 -5.95 -23.06
CA GLY A 213 -19.89 -4.64 -23.52
C GLY A 213 -20.93 -3.99 -22.60
N GLU A 214 -21.54 -4.72 -21.67
CA GLU A 214 -22.50 -4.14 -20.73
C GLU A 214 -21.78 -3.29 -19.68
N THR A 215 -22.41 -2.19 -19.28
CA THR A 215 -21.98 -1.36 -18.15
C THR A 215 -22.95 -1.57 -17.01
N ILE A 216 -22.46 -2.08 -15.89
CA ILE A 216 -23.27 -2.45 -14.73
C ILE A 216 -22.69 -1.88 -13.45
N THR A 217 -23.56 -1.48 -12.51
CA THR A 217 -23.17 -1.26 -11.12
C THR A 217 -23.20 -2.61 -10.41
N LEU A 218 -22.05 -3.04 -9.96
CA LEU A 218 -21.89 -4.35 -9.33
C LEU A 218 -22.64 -4.38 -7.98
N THR A 219 -23.45 -5.41 -7.79
CA THR A 219 -23.89 -5.77 -6.44
C THR A 219 -22.70 -6.24 -5.61
N ASP A 220 -22.84 -6.32 -4.30
CA ASP A 220 -21.76 -6.72 -3.40
C ASP A 220 -21.22 -8.12 -3.74
N GLU A 221 -22.10 -9.07 -4.03
CA GLU A 221 -21.73 -10.41 -4.47
C GLU A 221 -21.08 -10.42 -5.86
N GLN A 222 -21.55 -9.58 -6.77
CA GLN A 222 -20.94 -9.44 -8.10
C GLN A 222 -19.54 -8.83 -8.02
N ALA A 223 -19.32 -7.86 -7.15
CA ALA A 223 -17.99 -7.26 -6.93
C ALA A 223 -16.98 -8.31 -6.46
N TYR A 224 -17.36 -9.15 -5.49
CA TYR A 224 -16.53 -10.25 -5.02
C TYR A 224 -16.19 -11.23 -6.15
N ARG A 225 -17.18 -11.70 -6.90
CA ARG A 225 -16.97 -12.62 -8.03
C ARG A 225 -16.12 -12.00 -9.12
N PHE A 226 -16.34 -10.73 -9.45
CA PHE A 226 -15.60 -9.99 -10.47
C PHE A 226 -14.10 -9.90 -10.16
N VAL A 227 -13.77 -9.57 -8.91
CA VAL A 227 -12.37 -9.38 -8.46
C VAL A 227 -11.65 -10.71 -8.24
N ARG A 228 -12.36 -11.74 -7.74
CA ARG A 228 -11.76 -13.00 -7.32
C ARG A 228 -11.83 -14.13 -8.37
N GLY A 229 -12.84 -14.14 -9.23
CA GLY A 229 -13.07 -15.23 -10.18
C GLY A 229 -11.82 -15.58 -10.99
N ARG A 230 -11.44 -16.88 -11.06
CA ARG A 230 -10.28 -17.36 -11.82
C ARG A 230 -10.60 -18.64 -12.57
N MET A 231 -10.95 -19.70 -11.86
CA MET A 231 -11.18 -21.02 -12.47
C MET A 231 -12.47 -21.02 -13.30
N GLY A 232 -12.35 -21.44 -14.56
CA GLY A 232 -13.48 -21.48 -15.50
C GLY A 232 -13.94 -20.10 -15.99
N VAL A 233 -13.13 -19.07 -15.79
CA VAL A 233 -13.40 -17.70 -16.23
C VAL A 233 -12.31 -17.27 -17.21
N GLU A 234 -12.69 -16.76 -18.39
CA GLU A 234 -11.77 -16.34 -19.44
C GLU A 234 -10.78 -17.48 -19.79
N ASP A 235 -9.48 -17.19 -19.72
CA ASP A 235 -8.40 -18.18 -19.92
C ASP A 235 -7.96 -18.89 -18.63
N GLY A 236 -8.52 -18.51 -17.47
CA GLY A 236 -8.11 -19.00 -16.15
C GLY A 236 -6.76 -18.48 -15.66
N GLU A 237 -6.13 -17.60 -16.44
CA GLU A 237 -4.82 -17.05 -16.14
C GLU A 237 -4.88 -15.96 -15.05
N ASN A 238 -3.78 -15.81 -14.32
CA ASN A 238 -3.67 -14.73 -13.33
C ASN A 238 -3.72 -13.35 -13.99
N THR A 239 -3.19 -13.20 -15.19
CA THR A 239 -3.17 -11.93 -15.94
C THR A 239 -4.59 -11.40 -16.17
N SER A 240 -5.53 -12.23 -16.59
CA SER A 240 -6.93 -11.84 -16.79
C SER A 240 -7.60 -11.41 -15.49
N ARG A 241 -7.30 -12.08 -14.37
CA ARG A 241 -7.75 -11.65 -13.04
C ARG A 241 -7.14 -10.30 -12.64
N MET A 242 -5.84 -10.09 -12.85
CA MET A 242 -5.16 -8.81 -12.56
C MET A 242 -5.79 -7.65 -13.34
N GLU A 243 -6.18 -7.85 -14.60
CA GLU A 243 -6.86 -6.81 -15.39
C GLU A 243 -8.25 -6.48 -14.84
N ARG A 244 -9.01 -7.45 -14.35
CA ARG A 244 -10.29 -7.19 -13.67
C ARG A 244 -10.10 -6.49 -12.32
N GLN A 245 -9.09 -6.88 -11.54
CA GLN A 245 -8.73 -6.21 -10.29
C GLN A 245 -8.35 -4.74 -10.53
N LYS A 246 -7.54 -4.49 -11.56
CA LYS A 246 -7.18 -3.14 -12.01
C LYS A 246 -8.43 -2.34 -12.39
N GLN A 247 -9.30 -2.91 -13.20
CA GLN A 247 -10.54 -2.27 -13.63
C GLN A 247 -11.45 -1.92 -12.45
N TYR A 248 -11.61 -2.85 -11.50
CA TYR A 248 -12.39 -2.60 -10.28
C TYR A 248 -11.78 -1.48 -9.45
N LEU A 249 -10.46 -1.51 -9.24
CA LEU A 249 -9.76 -0.48 -8.47
C LEU A 249 -9.90 0.91 -9.10
N GLU A 250 -9.72 1.04 -10.42
CA GLU A 250 -9.90 2.30 -11.14
C GLU A 250 -11.33 2.85 -10.96
N ALA A 251 -12.32 1.98 -11.09
CA ALA A 251 -13.73 2.35 -10.92
C ALA A 251 -14.07 2.68 -9.45
N PHE A 252 -13.52 1.93 -8.49
CA PHE A 252 -13.65 2.20 -7.06
C PHE A 252 -13.05 3.56 -6.68
N LEU A 253 -11.83 3.86 -7.11
CA LEU A 253 -11.19 5.15 -6.84
C LEU A 253 -11.97 6.31 -7.46
N ALA A 254 -12.51 6.12 -8.67
CA ALA A 254 -13.37 7.11 -9.31
C ALA A 254 -14.66 7.34 -8.51
N LYS A 255 -15.28 6.27 -7.99
CA LYS A 255 -16.48 6.34 -7.16
C LYS A 255 -16.22 7.03 -5.83
N ILE A 256 -15.13 6.68 -5.14
CA ILE A 256 -14.72 7.37 -3.90
C ILE A 256 -14.47 8.85 -4.16
N LYS A 257 -13.78 9.18 -5.27
CA LYS A 257 -13.54 10.56 -5.68
C LYS A 257 -14.83 11.34 -5.91
N GLU A 258 -15.83 10.74 -6.57
CA GLU A 258 -17.17 11.32 -6.76
C GLU A 258 -17.84 11.56 -5.39
N ASN A 259 -17.88 10.55 -4.53
CA ASN A 259 -18.52 10.64 -3.23
C ASN A 259 -17.86 11.69 -2.32
N MET A 260 -16.53 11.82 -2.35
CA MET A 260 -15.79 12.86 -1.60
C MET A 260 -16.09 14.29 -2.07
N GLN A 261 -16.58 14.50 -3.30
CA GLN A 261 -17.05 15.81 -3.75
C GLN A 261 -18.36 16.21 -3.06
N GLU A 262 -19.22 15.23 -2.74
CA GLU A 262 -20.48 15.43 -2.03
C GLU A 262 -20.26 15.47 -0.52
N ASP A 263 -19.45 14.54 0.00
CA ASP A 263 -19.09 14.43 1.41
C ASP A 263 -17.60 14.09 1.59
N PRO A 264 -16.76 15.06 2.00
CA PRO A 264 -15.34 14.84 2.25
C PRO A 264 -15.04 13.78 3.33
N GLN A 265 -16.02 13.43 4.17
CA GLN A 265 -15.87 12.42 5.21
C GLN A 265 -15.89 10.98 4.66
N THR A 266 -16.36 10.78 3.42
CA THR A 266 -16.54 9.45 2.78
C THR A 266 -15.29 8.55 2.93
N ALA A 267 -14.09 9.11 2.76
CA ALA A 267 -12.84 8.33 2.83
C ALA A 267 -12.64 7.71 4.23
N LEU A 268 -12.92 8.50 5.27
CA LEU A 268 -12.83 8.03 6.66
C LEU A 268 -13.95 7.05 7.00
N ASP A 269 -15.16 7.29 6.52
CA ASP A 269 -16.30 6.41 6.74
C ASP A 269 -16.06 5.02 6.13
N VAL A 270 -15.51 4.96 4.90
CA VAL A 270 -15.11 3.69 4.27
C VAL A 270 -13.98 3.01 5.06
N TYR A 271 -12.99 3.78 5.52
CA TYR A 271 -11.92 3.22 6.36
C TYR A 271 -12.47 2.63 7.68
N ASP A 272 -13.32 3.36 8.37
CA ASP A 272 -13.92 2.93 9.65
C ASP A 272 -14.83 1.70 9.45
N GLU A 273 -15.59 1.64 8.35
CA GLU A 273 -16.39 0.49 7.98
C GLU A 273 -15.56 -0.78 7.78
N MET A 274 -14.30 -0.64 7.31
CA MET A 274 -13.40 -1.76 7.03
C MET A 274 -12.44 -2.08 8.20
N ALA A 275 -12.47 -1.30 9.29
CA ALA A 275 -11.45 -1.35 10.34
C ALA A 275 -11.36 -2.69 11.08
N ASP A 276 -12.49 -3.41 11.26
CA ASP A 276 -12.55 -4.69 11.96
C ASP A 276 -12.18 -5.91 11.08
N VAL A 277 -12.06 -5.71 9.76
CA VAL A 277 -11.74 -6.75 8.76
C VAL A 277 -10.47 -6.48 7.99
N SER A 278 -9.68 -5.51 8.43
CA SER A 278 -8.40 -5.15 7.82
C SER A 278 -7.27 -5.15 8.84
N VAL A 279 -6.04 -5.36 8.36
CA VAL A 279 -4.83 -5.22 9.16
C VAL A 279 -3.94 -4.18 8.51
N THR A 280 -3.59 -3.14 9.27
CA THR A 280 -2.82 -2.02 8.74
C THR A 280 -1.98 -1.34 9.80
N ASN A 281 -0.89 -0.69 9.39
CA ASN A 281 -0.14 0.27 10.19
C ASN A 281 -0.42 1.72 9.75
N ILE A 282 -1.37 1.94 8.83
CA ILE A 282 -1.77 3.26 8.34
C ILE A 282 -2.95 3.75 9.19
N SER A 283 -2.85 4.95 9.75
CA SER A 283 -3.97 5.54 10.51
C SER A 283 -5.10 6.01 9.59
N GLY A 284 -6.33 6.10 10.12
CA GLY A 284 -7.47 6.68 9.38
C GLY A 284 -7.19 8.09 8.86
N GLY A 285 -6.49 8.93 9.65
CA GLY A 285 -6.05 10.25 9.20
C GLY A 285 -5.11 10.17 7.99
N THR A 286 -4.12 9.27 8.03
CA THR A 286 -3.19 9.07 6.90
C THR A 286 -3.92 8.55 5.65
N ILE A 287 -4.88 7.63 5.77
CA ILE A 287 -5.69 7.16 4.64
C ILE A 287 -6.51 8.32 4.05
N THR A 288 -7.11 9.15 4.89
CA THR A 288 -7.85 10.34 4.43
C THR A 288 -6.93 11.30 3.66
N ASP A 289 -5.71 11.52 4.16
CA ASP A 289 -4.71 12.34 3.48
C ASP A 289 -4.31 11.73 2.13
N ILE A 290 -4.04 10.42 2.06
CA ILE A 290 -3.72 9.69 0.83
C ILE A 290 -4.84 9.85 -0.20
N LEU A 291 -6.10 9.59 0.18
CA LEU A 291 -7.23 9.69 -0.73
C LEU A 291 -7.51 11.13 -1.17
N THR A 292 -7.30 12.11 -0.28
CA THR A 292 -7.40 13.54 -0.60
C THR A 292 -6.33 13.96 -1.60
N GLU A 293 -5.08 13.52 -1.42
CA GLU A 293 -4.00 13.75 -2.38
C GLU A 293 -4.32 13.09 -3.73
N MET A 294 -4.72 11.83 -3.74
CA MET A 294 -5.08 11.13 -4.98
C MET A 294 -6.32 11.74 -5.67
N HIS A 295 -7.19 12.42 -4.92
CA HIS A 295 -8.33 13.14 -5.48
C HIS A 295 -7.89 14.36 -6.31
N THR A 296 -6.88 15.10 -5.87
CA THR A 296 -6.43 16.36 -6.46
C THR A 296 -5.21 16.20 -7.36
N ALA A 297 -4.37 15.19 -7.08
CA ALA A 297 -3.13 14.94 -7.79
C ALA A 297 -3.35 14.37 -9.19
N GLU A 298 -2.38 14.58 -10.07
CA GLU A 298 -2.32 13.97 -11.39
C GLU A 298 -2.07 12.46 -11.28
N ASN A 299 -2.95 11.68 -11.86
CA ASN A 299 -2.81 10.23 -11.97
C ASN A 299 -1.89 9.87 -13.13
N ARG A 300 -0.69 9.35 -12.83
CA ARG A 300 0.29 8.89 -13.82
C ARG A 300 0.01 7.49 -14.37
N GLY A 301 -1.05 6.83 -13.88
CA GLY A 301 -1.52 5.53 -14.35
C GLY A 301 -1.12 4.36 -13.47
N ILE A 302 -1.51 3.16 -13.93
CA ILE A 302 -1.18 1.89 -13.30
C ILE A 302 -0.08 1.21 -14.11
N PHE A 303 1.03 0.95 -13.46
CA PHE A 303 2.22 0.30 -14.03
C PHE A 303 2.25 -1.18 -13.65
N GLN A 304 2.89 -1.97 -14.49
CA GLN A 304 3.27 -3.36 -14.22
C GLN A 304 4.73 -3.55 -14.63
N ILE A 305 5.46 -4.44 -13.99
CA ILE A 305 6.83 -4.76 -14.36
C ILE A 305 6.79 -5.88 -15.40
N GLU A 306 7.48 -5.68 -16.53
CA GLU A 306 7.60 -6.69 -17.57
C GLU A 306 8.36 -7.92 -17.06
N GLY A 307 7.87 -9.10 -17.43
CA GLY A 307 8.46 -10.39 -17.05
C GLY A 307 7.96 -11.53 -17.93
N GLU A 308 8.42 -12.72 -17.64
CA GLU A 308 8.06 -13.94 -18.36
C GLU A 308 7.31 -14.91 -17.46
N SER A 309 6.15 -15.37 -17.89
CA SER A 309 5.42 -16.47 -17.24
C SER A 309 6.02 -17.82 -17.65
N ARG A 310 6.18 -18.70 -16.66
CA ARG A 310 6.62 -20.08 -16.85
C ARG A 310 5.81 -20.97 -15.92
N THR A 311 5.88 -22.28 -16.16
CA THR A 311 5.37 -23.29 -15.23
C THR A 311 6.55 -23.91 -14.49
N GLY A 312 6.48 -24.03 -13.18
CA GLY A 312 7.55 -24.55 -12.36
C GLY A 312 7.07 -25.28 -11.10
N LYS A 313 8.00 -25.78 -10.30
CA LYS A 313 7.75 -26.61 -9.10
C LYS A 313 8.49 -26.10 -7.88
N HIS A 314 8.67 -24.77 -7.74
CA HIS A 314 9.37 -24.19 -6.60
C HIS A 314 8.58 -24.28 -5.28
N LEU A 315 7.25 -24.42 -5.33
CA LEU A 315 6.47 -24.91 -4.21
C LEU A 315 6.63 -26.43 -4.17
N ASP A 316 7.36 -26.94 -3.21
CA ASP A 316 7.69 -28.38 -3.06
C ASP A 316 6.47 -29.22 -2.60
N ASP A 317 5.34 -29.04 -3.27
CA ASP A 317 4.08 -29.77 -3.06
C ASP A 317 3.84 -30.84 -4.15
N GLY A 318 4.79 -31.00 -5.09
CA GLY A 318 4.73 -31.95 -6.20
C GLY A 318 3.86 -31.48 -7.36
N LEU A 319 3.23 -30.32 -7.31
CA LEU A 319 2.40 -29.77 -8.37
C LEU A 319 3.19 -28.76 -9.24
N GLU A 320 2.65 -28.46 -10.40
CA GLU A 320 3.15 -27.38 -11.26
C GLU A 320 2.35 -26.12 -11.01
N HIS A 321 3.07 -25.00 -10.80
CA HIS A 321 2.51 -23.70 -10.52
C HIS A 321 2.94 -22.67 -11.55
N ALA A 322 2.13 -21.62 -11.74
CA ALA A 322 2.54 -20.45 -12.50
C ALA A 322 3.66 -19.73 -11.76
N GLU A 323 4.74 -19.41 -12.46
CA GLU A 323 5.88 -18.65 -11.97
C GLU A 323 6.13 -17.48 -12.91
N PHE A 324 6.35 -16.27 -12.35
CA PHE A 324 6.58 -15.07 -13.12
C PHE A 324 7.97 -14.52 -12.82
N TYR A 325 8.80 -14.36 -13.84
CA TYR A 325 10.20 -13.98 -13.73
C TYR A 325 10.40 -12.57 -14.25
N LEU A 326 10.76 -11.65 -13.36
CA LEU A 326 11.13 -10.28 -13.69
C LEU A 326 12.58 -10.21 -14.15
N THR A 327 12.87 -9.26 -15.03
CA THR A 327 14.25 -8.89 -15.36
C THR A 327 14.72 -7.72 -14.51
N GLU A 328 16.00 -7.71 -14.11
CA GLU A 328 16.58 -6.56 -13.38
C GLU A 328 16.35 -5.25 -14.15
N LYS A 329 16.51 -5.29 -15.48
CA LYS A 329 16.22 -4.14 -16.35
C LYS A 329 14.76 -3.67 -16.24
N GLY A 330 13.80 -4.59 -16.25
CA GLY A 330 12.37 -4.28 -16.10
C GLY A 330 12.08 -3.60 -14.77
N ILE A 331 12.61 -4.17 -13.67
CA ILE A 331 12.45 -3.60 -12.33
C ILE A 331 13.06 -2.17 -12.29
N VAL A 332 14.31 -2.03 -12.67
CA VAL A 332 15.01 -0.73 -12.64
C VAL A 332 14.30 0.32 -13.49
N THR A 333 13.85 -0.05 -14.70
CA THR A 333 13.13 0.86 -15.59
C THR A 333 11.83 1.35 -14.96
N THR A 334 11.04 0.43 -14.41
CA THR A 334 9.76 0.76 -13.78
C THR A 334 9.96 1.64 -12.53
N VAL A 335 10.91 1.29 -11.67
CA VAL A 335 11.22 2.09 -10.47
C VAL A 335 11.73 3.48 -10.84
N LYS A 336 12.58 3.62 -11.88
CA LYS A 336 13.01 4.93 -12.37
C LYS A 336 11.84 5.79 -12.85
N MET A 337 10.88 5.19 -13.57
CA MET A 337 9.68 5.91 -14.02
C MET A 337 8.80 6.35 -12.86
N LEU A 338 8.59 5.48 -11.87
CA LEU A 338 7.72 5.76 -10.71
C LEU A 338 8.26 6.90 -9.85
N TYR A 339 9.57 6.91 -9.59
CA TYR A 339 10.23 7.82 -8.64
C TYR A 339 11.04 8.94 -9.31
N ASN A 340 10.90 9.15 -10.62
CA ASN A 340 11.66 10.15 -11.39
C ASN A 340 13.18 10.09 -11.10
N ILE A 341 13.73 8.88 -10.99
CA ILE A 341 15.13 8.68 -10.65
C ILE A 341 16.03 9.13 -11.80
N LYS A 342 16.91 10.05 -11.52
CA LYS A 342 17.98 10.48 -12.43
C LYS A 342 19.24 9.61 -12.20
N GLU A 343 19.97 9.35 -13.28
CA GLU A 343 21.29 8.70 -13.19
C GLU A 343 22.36 9.67 -12.68
#